data_f3f9a765572777f3f865c8c5bf0c77d0
#
_entry.id   f3f9a765572777f3f865c8c5bf0c77d0
#
_cell.length_a   1.000
_cell.length_b   1.000
_cell.length_c   1.000
_cell.angle_alpha   90.00
_cell.angle_beta   90.00
_cell.angle_gamma   90.00
#
_symmetry.space_group_name_H-M   'P 1'
#
loop_
_entity.id
_entity.type
_entity.pdbx_description
1 polymer ?
#
loop_
_entity_poly.entity_id
_entity_poly.type
_entity_poly.pdbx_seq_one_letter_code
_entity_poly.pdbx_strand_id
1 'polypeptide(L)'
;MLKLVFAGTPDVAVPSLQAFAADSRFEVVGVITRPDAPTGRGRKLTPSPVKAAAVELGLTVIDTKPRSPEFMEALKGLHADIAAVIAYGNILPKSVLDAVPMGWYNLHFSNLPKWRGAAPAQRAIWNGDPTTGADVFKVGEGLDDGLIIASLTIELTGRETSGELLARLAEEGAPMYVDALAAVGSGTAVFTPQPAEGLEYAHKITVEDARINWADPAEAIDRQIRACTPHPGAWTELFAEGLIADSGEANEESSNLATTAKSLTLHILAAQPADQMNPNTPIDLDPGELKVGKKNVWVGTGTGALELTQVKAQGKKAMRAADWARGARLSPAACVR
;
A
#
# COMPACT_ATOMS: atom_id res chain seq x y z
N MET A 1 -33.83 -2.91 -8.75
CA MET A 1 -32.48 -2.33 -8.67
C MET A 1 -32.13 -2.22 -7.19
N LEU A 2 -30.97 -2.73 -6.81
CA LEU A 2 -30.52 -2.80 -5.41
C LEU A 2 -29.84 -1.48 -5.04
N LYS A 3 -30.29 -0.80 -3.98
CA LYS A 3 -29.70 0.45 -3.51
C LYS A 3 -28.43 0.17 -2.73
N LEU A 4 -27.29 0.63 -3.26
CA LEU A 4 -25.97 0.35 -2.71
C LEU A 4 -25.33 1.62 -2.15
N VAL A 5 -24.84 1.57 -0.93
CA VAL A 5 -23.89 2.56 -0.40
C VAL A 5 -22.47 2.00 -0.53
N PHE A 6 -21.55 2.79 -1.07
CA PHE A 6 -20.15 2.42 -1.25
C PHE A 6 -19.27 3.14 -0.22
N ALA A 7 -18.34 2.44 0.42
CA ALA A 7 -17.39 3.01 1.36
C ALA A 7 -15.95 2.70 0.95
N GLY A 8 -15.16 3.73 0.71
CA GLY A 8 -13.75 3.57 0.30
C GLY A 8 -12.98 4.88 0.38
N THR A 9 -11.65 4.81 0.29
CA THR A 9 -10.81 6.02 0.36
C THR A 9 -9.73 6.07 -0.73
N PRO A 10 -8.82 5.07 -0.86
CA PRO A 10 -7.71 5.12 -1.80
C PRO A 10 -8.14 4.77 -3.24
N ASP A 11 -7.22 4.93 -4.13
CA ASP A 11 -7.33 4.62 -5.57
C ASP A 11 -7.76 3.18 -5.85
N VAL A 12 -7.29 2.22 -5.07
CA VAL A 12 -7.65 0.79 -5.21
C VAL A 12 -9.15 0.51 -5.00
N ALA A 13 -9.91 1.45 -4.46
CA ALA A 13 -11.36 1.31 -4.31
C ALA A 13 -12.13 1.86 -5.53
N VAL A 14 -11.48 2.67 -6.38
CA VAL A 14 -12.13 3.34 -7.52
C VAL A 14 -12.65 2.36 -8.57
N PRO A 15 -11.90 1.31 -9.00
CA PRO A 15 -12.41 0.35 -9.99
C PRO A 15 -13.74 -0.28 -9.59
N SER A 16 -13.89 -0.69 -8.33
CA SER A 16 -15.14 -1.26 -7.84
C SER A 16 -16.28 -0.24 -7.77
N LEU A 17 -16.01 1.01 -7.34
CA LEU A 17 -17.03 2.08 -7.37
C LEU A 17 -17.56 2.29 -8.78
N GLN A 18 -16.67 2.37 -9.77
CA GLN A 18 -17.03 2.54 -11.17
C GLN A 18 -17.80 1.33 -11.70
N ALA A 19 -17.39 0.11 -11.34
CA ALA A 19 -18.07 -1.12 -11.73
C ALA A 19 -19.51 -1.17 -11.17
N PHE A 20 -19.73 -0.83 -9.90
CA PHE A 20 -21.07 -0.75 -9.31
C PHE A 20 -21.93 0.35 -9.96
N ALA A 21 -21.34 1.52 -10.26
CA ALA A 21 -22.05 2.63 -10.89
C ALA A 21 -22.46 2.33 -12.36
N ALA A 22 -21.72 1.47 -13.04
CA ALA A 22 -21.99 1.06 -14.41
C ALA A 22 -22.96 -0.13 -14.52
N ASP A 23 -23.19 -0.89 -13.44
CA ASP A 23 -24.00 -2.10 -13.47
C ASP A 23 -25.48 -1.81 -13.16
N SER A 24 -26.36 -2.14 -14.11
CA SER A 24 -27.80 -1.87 -14.02
C SER A 24 -28.54 -2.61 -12.90
N ARG A 25 -27.92 -3.58 -12.24
CA ARG A 25 -28.48 -4.27 -11.08
C ARG A 25 -28.46 -3.39 -9.84
N PHE A 26 -27.62 -2.34 -9.82
CA PHE A 26 -27.40 -1.46 -8.68
C PHE A 26 -27.77 -0.01 -8.96
N GLU A 27 -28.18 0.68 -7.90
CA GLU A 27 -28.25 2.14 -7.79
C GLU A 27 -27.28 2.55 -6.70
N VAL A 28 -26.16 3.20 -7.03
CA VAL A 28 -25.24 3.73 -6.03
C VAL A 28 -25.85 4.99 -5.44
N VAL A 29 -26.50 4.87 -4.28
CA VAL A 29 -27.24 5.96 -3.62
C VAL A 29 -26.36 6.91 -2.83
N GLY A 30 -25.13 6.51 -2.53
CA GLY A 30 -24.15 7.38 -1.85
C GLY A 30 -22.78 6.72 -1.70
N VAL A 31 -21.78 7.57 -1.49
CA VAL A 31 -20.38 7.18 -1.32
C VAL A 31 -19.84 7.73 -0.01
N ILE A 32 -19.33 6.85 0.83
CA ILE A 32 -18.70 7.18 2.11
C ILE A 32 -17.19 7.17 1.93
N THR A 33 -16.52 8.25 2.32
CA THR A 33 -15.07 8.34 2.22
C THR A 33 -14.50 9.18 3.37
N ARG A 34 -13.18 9.27 3.48
CA ARG A 34 -12.54 10.14 4.45
C ARG A 34 -12.61 11.60 4.00
N PRO A 35 -12.62 12.56 4.95
CA PRO A 35 -12.54 13.99 4.64
C PRO A 35 -11.31 14.32 3.81
N ASP A 36 -11.37 15.46 3.11
CA ASP A 36 -10.22 16.03 2.41
C ASP A 36 -9.03 16.18 3.36
N ALA A 37 -7.86 15.82 2.88
CA ALA A 37 -6.64 15.83 3.67
C ALA A 37 -5.57 16.72 3.03
N PRO A 38 -4.70 17.39 3.85
CA PRO A 38 -3.58 18.14 3.34
C PRO A 38 -2.59 17.23 2.61
N THR A 39 -2.29 17.52 1.33
CA THR A 39 -1.35 16.75 0.51
C THR A 39 -0.25 17.64 -0.07
N GLY A 40 0.90 17.04 -0.37
CA GLY A 40 2.04 17.68 -1.00
C GLY A 40 2.73 18.75 -0.13
N ARG A 41 3.76 19.42 -0.68
CA ARG A 41 4.56 20.44 0.02
C ARG A 41 3.75 21.65 0.45
N GLY A 42 2.70 22.01 -0.30
CA GLY A 42 1.83 23.15 -0.01
C GLY A 42 0.68 22.84 0.96
N ARG A 43 0.56 21.60 1.48
CA ARG A 43 -0.53 21.16 2.35
C ARG A 43 -1.93 21.56 1.86
N LYS A 44 -2.12 21.56 0.53
CA LYS A 44 -3.42 21.85 -0.08
C LYS A 44 -4.38 20.72 0.28
N LEU A 45 -5.60 21.08 0.72
CA LEU A 45 -6.67 20.13 0.92
C LEU A 45 -7.02 19.47 -0.41
N THR A 46 -6.92 18.16 -0.44
CA THR A 46 -7.16 17.35 -1.64
C THR A 46 -8.18 16.27 -1.30
N PRO A 47 -9.20 16.07 -2.15
CA PRO A 47 -10.15 14.99 -1.99
C PRO A 47 -9.46 13.63 -2.09
N SER A 48 -10.05 12.62 -1.45
CA SER A 48 -9.60 11.23 -1.66
C SER A 48 -9.87 10.81 -3.12
N PRO A 49 -9.14 9.82 -3.67
CA PRO A 49 -9.43 9.28 -5.00
C PRO A 49 -10.89 8.85 -5.15
N VAL A 50 -11.46 8.19 -4.14
CA VAL A 50 -12.88 7.79 -4.15
C VAL A 50 -13.81 9.00 -4.15
N LYS A 51 -13.51 10.07 -3.38
CA LYS A 51 -14.32 11.30 -3.40
C LYS A 51 -14.28 11.96 -4.79
N ALA A 52 -13.10 12.03 -5.40
CA ALA A 52 -12.96 12.61 -6.73
C ALA A 52 -13.79 11.82 -7.78
N ALA A 53 -13.68 10.49 -7.77
CA ALA A 53 -14.47 9.63 -8.66
C ALA A 53 -15.99 9.74 -8.39
N ALA A 54 -16.41 9.81 -7.13
CA ALA A 54 -17.82 9.97 -6.78
C ALA A 54 -18.41 11.30 -7.30
N VAL A 55 -17.65 12.39 -7.18
CA VAL A 55 -18.05 13.71 -7.71
C VAL A 55 -18.16 13.68 -9.23
N GLU A 56 -17.20 13.05 -9.92
CA GLU A 56 -17.22 12.89 -11.38
C GLU A 56 -18.44 12.08 -11.85
N LEU A 57 -18.84 11.06 -11.08
CA LEU A 57 -20.02 10.26 -11.33
C LEU A 57 -21.35 10.94 -10.88
N GLY A 58 -21.29 12.12 -10.29
CA GLY A 58 -22.47 12.83 -9.78
C GLY A 58 -23.13 12.18 -8.56
N LEU A 59 -22.38 11.39 -7.78
CA LEU A 59 -22.89 10.65 -6.63
C LEU A 59 -22.84 11.50 -5.35
N THR A 60 -23.79 11.25 -4.45
CA THR A 60 -23.81 11.87 -3.11
C THR A 60 -22.63 11.38 -2.27
N VAL A 61 -21.88 12.30 -1.64
CA VAL A 61 -20.71 11.99 -0.81
C VAL A 61 -20.99 12.27 0.66
N ILE A 62 -20.65 11.29 1.52
CA ILE A 62 -20.62 11.41 2.98
C ILE A 62 -19.17 11.29 3.43
N ASP A 63 -18.58 12.38 3.92
CA ASP A 63 -17.19 12.43 4.40
C ASP A 63 -17.07 12.80 5.89
N THR A 64 -18.17 12.66 6.63
CA THR A 64 -18.21 12.83 8.08
C THR A 64 -17.71 11.57 8.81
N LYS A 65 -17.44 11.70 10.13
CA LYS A 65 -16.93 10.58 10.93
C LYS A 65 -18.04 9.56 11.22
N PRO A 66 -17.81 8.23 11.09
CA PRO A 66 -18.81 7.18 11.27
C PRO A 66 -19.54 7.16 12.63
N ARG A 67 -18.99 7.84 13.64
CA ARG A 67 -19.57 7.91 14.98
C ARG A 67 -20.35 9.21 15.23
N SER A 68 -20.43 10.12 14.26
CA SER A 68 -21.15 11.36 14.43
C SER A 68 -22.64 11.19 14.15
N PRO A 69 -23.53 11.96 14.82
CA PRO A 69 -24.96 11.95 14.54
C PRO A 69 -25.29 12.27 13.08
N GLU A 70 -24.56 13.24 12.49
CA GLU A 70 -24.73 13.68 11.12
C GLU A 70 -24.44 12.56 10.12
N PHE A 71 -23.43 11.73 10.41
CA PHE A 71 -23.13 10.55 9.59
C PHE A 71 -24.29 9.56 9.60
N MET A 72 -24.85 9.26 10.78
CA MET A 72 -25.96 8.32 10.91
C MET A 72 -27.24 8.82 10.26
N GLU A 73 -27.51 10.12 10.35
CA GLU A 73 -28.65 10.75 9.68
C GLU A 73 -28.49 10.67 8.16
N ALA A 74 -27.33 11.04 7.64
CA ALA A 74 -27.00 10.96 6.22
C ALA A 74 -27.10 9.52 5.69
N LEU A 75 -26.49 8.55 6.40
CA LEU A 75 -26.54 7.12 6.01
C LEU A 75 -27.98 6.59 5.94
N LYS A 76 -28.78 6.86 6.96
CA LYS A 76 -30.18 6.45 6.97
C LYS A 76 -31.01 7.11 5.87
N GLY A 77 -30.71 8.37 5.56
CA GLY A 77 -31.34 9.13 4.47
C GLY A 77 -31.10 8.55 3.08
N LEU A 78 -30.02 7.76 2.88
CA LEU A 78 -29.75 7.07 1.62
C LEU A 78 -30.71 5.90 1.36
N HIS A 79 -31.34 5.34 2.38
CA HIS A 79 -32.19 4.14 2.28
C HIS A 79 -31.51 3.00 1.52
N ALA A 80 -30.22 2.77 1.78
CA ALA A 80 -29.43 1.73 1.13
C ALA A 80 -29.87 0.34 1.62
N ASP A 81 -29.95 -0.62 0.68
CA ASP A 81 -30.26 -2.01 0.96
C ASP A 81 -29.02 -2.78 1.39
N ILE A 82 -27.88 -2.50 0.74
CA ILE A 82 -26.61 -3.22 0.89
C ILE A 82 -25.45 -2.23 0.85
N ALA A 83 -24.32 -2.61 1.46
CA ALA A 83 -23.14 -1.77 1.51
C ALA A 83 -21.88 -2.51 1.02
N ALA A 84 -21.08 -1.83 0.17
CA ALA A 84 -19.78 -2.27 -0.29
C ALA A 84 -18.67 -1.48 0.41
N VAL A 85 -17.61 -2.16 0.86
CA VAL A 85 -16.45 -1.52 1.54
C VAL A 85 -15.16 -1.93 0.87
N ILE A 86 -14.26 -0.99 0.59
CA ILE A 86 -12.87 -1.26 0.19
C ILE A 86 -11.95 -0.22 0.81
N ALA A 87 -11.05 -0.66 1.69
CA ALA A 87 -9.99 0.19 2.24
C ALA A 87 -10.51 1.56 2.76
N TYR A 88 -11.65 1.59 3.43
CA TYR A 88 -12.25 2.83 3.94
C TYR A 88 -11.40 3.52 5.00
N GLY A 89 -10.66 2.72 5.79
CA GLY A 89 -9.71 3.24 6.78
C GLY A 89 -10.32 3.72 8.09
N ASN A 90 -11.60 3.43 8.35
CA ASN A 90 -12.25 3.61 9.63
C ASN A 90 -12.98 2.33 10.05
N ILE A 91 -13.02 2.08 11.34
CA ILE A 91 -13.83 1.00 11.92
C ILE A 91 -15.30 1.44 11.92
N LEU A 92 -16.17 0.62 11.37
CA LEU A 92 -17.60 0.82 11.37
C LEU A 92 -18.19 0.28 12.68
N PRO A 93 -18.79 1.12 13.53
CA PRO A 93 -19.41 0.65 14.76
C PRO A 93 -20.67 -0.18 14.46
N LYS A 94 -21.06 -1.04 15.39
CA LYS A 94 -22.23 -1.91 15.24
C LYS A 94 -23.49 -1.17 14.80
N SER A 95 -23.72 0.04 15.33
CA SER A 95 -24.87 0.86 14.94
C SER A 95 -24.89 1.25 13.46
N VAL A 96 -23.71 1.39 12.82
CA VAL A 96 -23.58 1.65 11.39
C VAL A 96 -23.77 0.36 10.60
N LEU A 97 -23.22 -0.76 11.08
CA LEU A 97 -23.42 -2.07 10.45
C LEU A 97 -24.90 -2.44 10.41
N ASP A 98 -25.62 -2.25 11.52
CA ASP A 98 -27.05 -2.57 11.65
C ASP A 98 -27.97 -1.62 10.85
N ALA A 99 -27.47 -0.46 10.41
CA ALA A 99 -28.27 0.53 9.67
C ALA A 99 -28.51 0.13 8.20
N VAL A 100 -27.81 -0.87 7.67
CA VAL A 100 -27.96 -1.36 6.30
C VAL A 100 -28.55 -2.78 6.35
N PRO A 101 -29.78 -3.02 5.87
CA PRO A 101 -30.52 -4.25 6.12
C PRO A 101 -29.85 -5.54 5.65
N MET A 102 -29.24 -5.54 4.44
CA MET A 102 -28.54 -6.72 3.89
C MET A 102 -27.10 -6.82 4.37
N GLY A 103 -26.60 -5.82 5.10
CA GLY A 103 -25.27 -5.78 5.71
C GLY A 103 -24.22 -5.14 4.82
N TRP A 104 -22.98 -5.20 5.32
CA TRP A 104 -21.78 -4.65 4.74
C TRP A 104 -20.89 -5.77 4.26
N TYR A 105 -20.28 -5.60 3.10
CA TYR A 105 -19.38 -6.57 2.51
C TYR A 105 -18.07 -5.88 2.17
N ASN A 106 -16.94 -6.54 2.40
CA ASN A 106 -15.62 -5.99 2.09
C ASN A 106 -14.94 -6.82 1.01
N LEU A 107 -14.33 -6.14 0.04
CA LEU A 107 -13.34 -6.75 -0.84
C LEU A 107 -11.98 -6.62 -0.17
N HIS A 108 -11.45 -7.74 0.32
CA HIS A 108 -10.19 -7.83 1.03
C HIS A 108 -9.12 -8.42 0.13
N PHE A 109 -7.93 -7.82 0.11
CA PHE A 109 -6.87 -8.18 -0.83
C PHE A 109 -5.95 -9.29 -0.32
N SER A 110 -6.56 -10.40 0.14
CA SER A 110 -5.94 -11.69 0.40
C SER A 110 -6.98 -12.80 0.33
N ASN A 111 -6.52 -14.06 0.28
CA ASN A 111 -7.40 -15.21 0.52
C ASN A 111 -7.46 -15.48 2.03
N LEU A 112 -8.60 -15.14 2.64
CA LEU A 112 -8.84 -15.30 4.09
C LEU A 112 -8.88 -16.78 4.48
N PRO A 113 -8.39 -17.15 5.67
CA PRO A 113 -8.08 -16.28 6.82
C PRO A 113 -6.65 -15.71 6.80
N LYS A 114 -5.87 -15.96 5.75
CA LYS A 114 -4.51 -15.43 5.67
C LYS A 114 -4.54 -13.92 5.47
N TRP A 115 -3.70 -13.22 6.21
CA TRP A 115 -3.52 -11.76 6.13
C TRP A 115 -4.76 -10.94 6.48
N ARG A 116 -5.51 -11.30 7.56
CA ARG A 116 -6.52 -10.40 8.12
C ARG A 116 -5.87 -9.09 8.58
N GLY A 117 -6.44 -7.94 8.22
CA GLY A 117 -5.97 -6.63 8.68
C GLY A 117 -5.66 -5.63 7.57
N ALA A 118 -4.75 -4.68 7.87
CA ALA A 118 -4.63 -3.44 7.11
C ALA A 118 -3.71 -3.49 5.88
N ALA A 119 -2.83 -4.51 5.76
CA ALA A 119 -1.80 -4.54 4.71
C ALA A 119 -1.62 -5.94 4.09
N PRO A 120 -2.70 -6.62 3.64
CA PRO A 120 -2.65 -8.01 3.18
C PRO A 120 -1.73 -8.21 1.97
N ALA A 121 -1.89 -7.43 0.91
CA ALA A 121 -1.08 -7.54 -0.30
C ALA A 121 0.41 -7.27 -0.03
N GLN A 122 0.71 -6.29 0.83
CA GLN A 122 2.08 -5.99 1.24
C GLN A 122 2.69 -7.16 2.01
N ARG A 123 1.94 -7.78 2.93
CA ARG A 123 2.43 -8.91 3.72
C ARG A 123 2.64 -10.16 2.87
N ALA A 124 1.79 -10.42 1.88
CA ALA A 124 1.97 -11.52 0.93
C ALA A 124 3.31 -11.39 0.18
N ILE A 125 3.64 -10.19 -0.35
CA ILE A 125 4.93 -9.94 -1.02
C ILE A 125 6.08 -10.07 -0.03
N TRP A 126 5.98 -9.46 1.15
CA TRP A 126 7.06 -9.47 2.14
C TRP A 126 7.39 -10.90 2.61
N ASN A 127 6.36 -11.69 2.82
CA ASN A 127 6.52 -13.11 3.18
C ASN A 127 7.07 -13.97 2.04
N GLY A 128 6.92 -13.53 0.78
CA GLY A 128 7.31 -14.30 -0.39
C GLY A 128 6.30 -15.39 -0.74
N ASP A 129 5.02 -15.11 -0.51
CA ASP A 129 3.94 -16.02 -0.85
C ASP A 129 3.94 -16.31 -2.36
N PRO A 130 3.74 -17.55 -2.81
CA PRO A 130 3.65 -17.86 -4.23
C PRO A 130 2.32 -17.44 -4.86
N THR A 131 1.27 -17.35 -4.04
CA THR A 131 -0.09 -16.97 -4.44
C THR A 131 -0.69 -16.01 -3.43
N THR A 132 -1.63 -15.19 -3.88
CA THR A 132 -2.50 -14.37 -3.04
C THR A 132 -3.83 -14.21 -3.76
N GLY A 133 -4.69 -13.30 -3.30
CA GLY A 133 -5.97 -13.11 -3.95
C GLY A 133 -6.79 -11.97 -3.39
N ALA A 134 -8.09 -12.05 -3.62
CA ALA A 134 -9.07 -11.17 -3.03
C ALA A 134 -10.32 -11.95 -2.66
N ASP A 135 -10.83 -11.73 -1.46
CA ASP A 135 -12.06 -12.33 -0.97
C ASP A 135 -13.12 -11.25 -0.69
N VAL A 136 -14.34 -11.54 -1.10
CA VAL A 136 -15.52 -10.77 -0.67
C VAL A 136 -16.12 -11.46 0.53
N PHE A 137 -16.20 -10.75 1.65
CA PHE A 137 -16.76 -11.31 2.87
C PHE A 137 -17.75 -10.35 3.56
N LYS A 138 -18.66 -10.90 4.36
CA LYS A 138 -19.61 -10.11 5.15
C LYS A 138 -18.90 -9.51 6.36
N VAL A 139 -18.93 -8.18 6.50
CA VAL A 139 -18.31 -7.48 7.61
C VAL A 139 -19.09 -7.71 8.90
N GLY A 140 -18.37 -8.10 9.95
CA GLY A 140 -18.86 -8.27 11.32
C GLY A 140 -18.16 -7.33 12.30
N GLU A 141 -18.26 -7.64 13.58
CA GLU A 141 -17.59 -6.89 14.64
C GLU A 141 -16.12 -7.29 14.83
N GLY A 142 -15.75 -8.49 14.37
CA GLY A 142 -14.37 -8.98 14.41
C GLY A 142 -13.52 -8.44 13.26
N LEU A 143 -12.19 -8.66 13.35
CA LEU A 143 -11.27 -8.20 12.34
C LEU A 143 -11.24 -9.18 11.16
N ASP A 144 -11.90 -8.81 10.05
CA ASP A 144 -11.91 -9.52 8.78
C ASP A 144 -12.24 -11.03 8.92
N ASP A 145 -13.13 -11.39 9.87
CA ASP A 145 -13.44 -12.76 10.26
C ASP A 145 -14.79 -13.30 9.74
N GLY A 146 -15.48 -12.48 8.95
CA GLY A 146 -16.81 -12.79 8.46
C GLY A 146 -16.84 -13.90 7.39
N LEU A 147 -18.05 -14.34 7.05
CA LEU A 147 -18.28 -15.36 6.04
C LEU A 147 -17.90 -14.87 4.65
N ILE A 148 -17.15 -15.69 3.90
CA ILE A 148 -16.75 -15.43 2.52
C ILE A 148 -17.92 -15.74 1.58
N ILE A 149 -18.12 -14.89 0.55
CA ILE A 149 -19.15 -15.10 -0.47
C ILE A 149 -18.57 -15.22 -1.89
N ALA A 150 -17.34 -14.77 -2.11
CA ALA A 150 -16.62 -14.95 -3.37
C ALA A 150 -15.12 -14.85 -3.13
N SER A 151 -14.32 -15.52 -3.96
CA SER A 151 -12.87 -15.57 -3.87
C SER A 151 -12.22 -15.52 -5.25
N LEU A 152 -11.14 -14.79 -5.37
CA LEU A 152 -10.22 -14.77 -6.50
C LEU A 152 -8.82 -15.15 -5.97
N THR A 153 -8.14 -16.07 -6.64
CA THR A 153 -6.74 -16.42 -6.34
C THR A 153 -5.87 -16.18 -7.55
N ILE A 154 -4.71 -15.56 -7.36
CA ILE A 154 -3.73 -15.26 -8.40
C ILE A 154 -2.34 -15.74 -8.01
N GLU A 155 -1.52 -16.08 -8.99
CA GLU A 155 -0.10 -16.33 -8.80
C GLU A 155 0.69 -15.03 -8.73
N LEU A 156 1.69 -14.98 -7.85
CA LEU A 156 2.65 -13.91 -7.76
C LEU A 156 3.87 -14.22 -8.61
N THR A 157 4.32 -13.26 -9.41
CA THR A 157 5.51 -13.42 -10.27
C THR A 157 6.81 -13.34 -9.49
N GLY A 158 6.73 -12.86 -8.24
CA GLY A 158 7.88 -12.61 -7.38
C GLY A 158 8.67 -11.34 -7.74
N ARG A 159 8.12 -10.49 -8.63
CA ARG A 159 8.75 -9.22 -9.07
C ARG A 159 7.90 -8.00 -8.84
N GLU A 160 6.60 -8.16 -8.69
CA GLU A 160 5.65 -7.06 -8.46
C GLU A 160 5.90 -6.34 -7.16
N THR A 161 5.63 -5.04 -7.17
CA THR A 161 5.49 -4.20 -5.99
C THR A 161 4.09 -4.32 -5.39
N SER A 162 3.92 -3.90 -4.14
CA SER A 162 2.59 -3.87 -3.53
C SER A 162 1.62 -2.93 -4.24
N GLY A 163 2.12 -1.84 -4.83
CA GLY A 163 1.28 -0.96 -5.63
C GLY A 163 0.76 -1.63 -6.90
N GLU A 164 1.60 -2.35 -7.63
CA GLU A 164 1.22 -3.11 -8.82
C GLU A 164 0.26 -4.25 -8.47
N LEU A 165 0.54 -5.00 -7.40
CA LEU A 165 -0.34 -6.06 -6.92
C LEU A 165 -1.73 -5.54 -6.51
N LEU A 166 -1.78 -4.45 -5.75
CA LEU A 166 -3.03 -3.84 -5.32
C LEU A 166 -3.85 -3.33 -6.52
N ALA A 167 -3.21 -2.71 -7.51
CA ALA A 167 -3.87 -2.27 -8.73
C ALA A 167 -4.48 -3.45 -9.49
N ARG A 168 -3.71 -4.54 -9.65
CA ARG A 168 -4.18 -5.76 -10.31
C ARG A 168 -5.37 -6.39 -9.57
N LEU A 169 -5.28 -6.55 -8.24
CA LEU A 169 -6.36 -7.12 -7.43
C LEU A 169 -7.61 -6.24 -7.42
N ALA A 170 -7.46 -4.92 -7.48
CA ALA A 170 -8.57 -3.98 -7.56
C ALA A 170 -9.33 -4.11 -8.89
N GLU A 171 -8.61 -4.24 -10.01
CA GLU A 171 -9.20 -4.40 -11.35
C GLU A 171 -9.84 -5.78 -11.53
N GLU A 172 -9.11 -6.87 -11.19
CA GLU A 172 -9.60 -8.23 -11.36
C GLU A 172 -10.71 -8.58 -10.34
N GLY A 173 -10.66 -8.00 -9.13
CA GLY A 173 -11.65 -8.22 -8.07
C GLY A 173 -12.97 -7.45 -8.26
N ALA A 174 -12.96 -6.33 -9.00
CA ALA A 174 -14.15 -5.49 -9.12
C ALA A 174 -15.36 -6.22 -9.76
N PRO A 175 -15.25 -6.94 -10.90
CA PRO A 175 -16.38 -7.69 -11.46
C PRO A 175 -16.87 -8.80 -10.52
N MET A 176 -15.96 -9.55 -9.88
CA MET A 176 -16.32 -10.56 -8.88
C MET A 176 -17.11 -9.94 -7.72
N TYR A 177 -16.73 -8.77 -7.26
CA TYR A 177 -17.39 -8.08 -6.17
C TYR A 177 -18.81 -7.66 -6.53
N VAL A 178 -18.99 -7.10 -7.74
CA VAL A 178 -20.33 -6.74 -8.27
C VAL A 178 -21.23 -7.97 -8.34
N ASP A 179 -20.74 -9.08 -8.88
CA ASP A 179 -21.51 -10.32 -9.00
C ASP A 179 -21.84 -10.93 -7.64
N ALA A 180 -20.90 -10.91 -6.69
CA ALA A 180 -21.11 -11.39 -5.33
C ALA A 180 -22.23 -10.62 -4.62
N LEU A 181 -22.26 -9.29 -4.72
CA LEU A 181 -23.31 -8.49 -4.10
C LEU A 181 -24.66 -8.62 -4.82
N ALA A 182 -24.65 -8.82 -6.13
CA ALA A 182 -25.87 -9.16 -6.88
C ALA A 182 -26.49 -10.51 -6.42
N ALA A 183 -25.61 -11.51 -6.15
CA ALA A 183 -26.05 -12.79 -5.59
C ALA A 183 -26.64 -12.63 -4.17
N VAL A 184 -26.07 -11.73 -3.33
CA VAL A 184 -26.69 -11.40 -2.03
C VAL A 184 -28.07 -10.79 -2.25
N GLY A 185 -28.21 -9.84 -3.17
CA GLY A 185 -29.46 -9.17 -3.47
C GLY A 185 -30.57 -10.10 -3.98
N SER A 186 -30.19 -11.11 -4.74
CA SER A 186 -31.13 -12.14 -5.26
C SER A 186 -31.37 -13.32 -4.29
N GLY A 187 -30.69 -13.36 -3.15
CA GLY A 187 -30.77 -14.46 -2.20
C GLY A 187 -30.09 -15.76 -2.66
N THR A 188 -29.19 -15.70 -3.65
CA THR A 188 -28.47 -16.85 -4.20
C THR A 188 -27.04 -16.97 -3.69
N ALA A 189 -26.56 -16.00 -2.92
CA ALA A 189 -25.22 -16.01 -2.37
C ALA A 189 -25.00 -17.18 -1.40
N VAL A 190 -23.84 -17.86 -1.53
CA VAL A 190 -23.41 -18.90 -0.61
C VAL A 190 -22.42 -18.31 0.38
N PHE A 191 -22.74 -18.41 1.66
CA PHE A 191 -21.92 -17.90 2.75
C PHE A 191 -21.06 -19.02 3.33
N THR A 192 -19.76 -18.95 3.13
CA THR A 192 -18.80 -19.98 3.54
C THR A 192 -17.97 -19.48 4.73
N PRO A 193 -17.89 -20.25 5.83
CA PRO A 193 -16.96 -19.94 6.91
C PRO A 193 -15.51 -19.93 6.41
N GLN A 194 -14.71 -19.02 6.95
CA GLN A 194 -13.27 -19.05 6.67
C GLN A 194 -12.64 -20.35 7.19
N PRO A 195 -11.60 -20.90 6.53
CA PRO A 195 -10.87 -22.05 7.04
C PRO A 195 -10.39 -21.83 8.48
N ALA A 196 -10.37 -22.91 9.27
CA ALA A 196 -9.90 -22.86 10.65
C ALA A 196 -8.37 -22.71 10.77
N GLU A 197 -7.65 -23.11 9.71
CA GLU A 197 -6.18 -23.07 9.64
C GLU A 197 -5.70 -21.96 8.70
N GLY A 198 -4.44 -21.56 8.85
CA GLY A 198 -3.81 -20.56 7.96
C GLY A 198 -4.08 -19.10 8.36
N LEU A 199 -4.60 -18.86 9.57
CA LEU A 199 -4.81 -17.50 10.07
C LEU A 199 -3.48 -16.78 10.27
N GLU A 200 -3.30 -15.67 9.57
CA GLU A 200 -2.20 -14.73 9.73
C GLU A 200 -2.72 -13.30 9.77
N TYR A 201 -1.99 -12.41 10.46
CA TYR A 201 -2.39 -11.01 10.59
C TYR A 201 -1.50 -10.08 9.76
N ALA A 202 -2.14 -9.20 9.03
CA ALA A 202 -1.51 -8.16 8.21
C ALA A 202 -1.53 -6.80 8.93
N HIS A 203 -0.70 -6.64 9.95
CA HIS A 203 -0.56 -5.35 10.61
C HIS A 203 -0.08 -4.30 9.62
N LYS A 204 -0.57 -3.06 9.81
CA LYS A 204 -0.15 -1.90 9.02
C LYS A 204 1.37 -1.77 9.03
N ILE A 205 1.95 -1.56 7.86
CA ILE A 205 3.38 -1.28 7.72
C ILE A 205 3.64 0.18 8.06
N THR A 206 4.50 0.42 9.02
CA THR A 206 4.93 1.75 9.46
C THR A 206 6.15 2.22 8.67
N VAL A 207 6.52 3.48 8.84
CA VAL A 207 7.77 4.02 8.28
C VAL A 207 8.99 3.32 8.89
N GLU A 208 8.92 2.97 10.17
CA GLU A 208 10.01 2.23 10.85
C GLU A 208 10.15 0.80 10.33
N ASP A 209 9.05 0.09 10.10
CA ASP A 209 9.09 -1.25 9.47
C ASP A 209 9.74 -1.20 8.07
N ALA A 210 9.64 -0.09 7.36
CA ALA A 210 10.21 0.10 6.04
C ALA A 210 11.70 0.48 6.06
N ARG A 211 12.33 0.68 7.24
CA ARG A 211 13.78 0.86 7.35
C ARG A 211 14.49 -0.44 7.00
N ILE A 212 15.46 -0.35 6.08
CA ILE A 212 16.20 -1.52 5.62
C ILE A 212 17.27 -1.88 6.66
N ASN A 213 17.29 -3.15 7.08
CA ASN A 213 18.41 -3.75 7.79
C ASN A 213 19.31 -4.48 6.79
N TRP A 214 20.45 -3.91 6.47
CA TRP A 214 21.36 -4.46 5.47
C TRP A 214 22.03 -5.77 5.91
N ALA A 215 21.95 -6.15 7.19
CA ALA A 215 22.43 -7.47 7.65
C ALA A 215 21.48 -8.63 7.29
N ASP A 216 20.27 -8.32 6.79
CA ASP A 216 19.32 -9.32 6.34
C ASP A 216 19.74 -9.90 4.96
N PRO A 217 19.22 -11.09 4.57
CA PRO A 217 19.47 -11.66 3.26
C PRO A 217 18.98 -10.77 2.10
N ALA A 218 19.70 -10.75 0.98
CA ALA A 218 19.37 -9.94 -0.20
C ALA A 218 17.94 -10.13 -0.69
N GLU A 219 17.46 -11.37 -0.71
CA GLU A 219 16.10 -11.71 -1.13
C GLU A 219 15.03 -11.19 -0.15
N ALA A 220 15.36 -11.16 1.16
CA ALA A 220 14.46 -10.61 2.17
C ALA A 220 14.34 -9.09 2.03
N ILE A 221 15.45 -8.40 1.80
CA ILE A 221 15.49 -6.96 1.55
C ILE A 221 14.78 -6.61 0.22
N ASP A 222 14.96 -7.39 -0.83
CA ASP A 222 14.23 -7.21 -2.09
C ASP A 222 12.71 -7.30 -1.89
N ARG A 223 12.24 -8.32 -1.15
CA ARG A 223 10.81 -8.43 -0.80
C ARG A 223 10.32 -7.27 0.03
N GLN A 224 11.09 -6.81 1.04
CA GLN A 224 10.75 -5.63 1.84
C GLN A 224 10.60 -4.37 0.97
N ILE A 225 11.55 -4.13 0.05
CA ILE A 225 11.50 -3.00 -0.88
C ILE A 225 10.22 -3.06 -1.72
N ARG A 226 9.92 -4.20 -2.32
CA ARG A 226 8.72 -4.38 -3.16
C ARG A 226 7.43 -4.27 -2.34
N ALA A 227 7.38 -4.84 -1.16
CA ALA A 227 6.23 -4.76 -0.25
C ALA A 227 5.95 -3.33 0.23
N CYS A 228 6.99 -2.51 0.42
CA CYS A 228 6.87 -1.12 0.85
C CYS A 228 6.68 -0.13 -0.31
N THR A 229 6.79 -0.54 -1.58
CA THR A 229 6.67 0.34 -2.74
C THR A 229 5.23 0.33 -3.28
N PRO A 230 4.57 1.49 -3.45
CA PRO A 230 5.09 2.86 -3.31
C PRO A 230 5.04 3.43 -1.89
N HIS A 231 4.31 2.83 -0.97
CA HIS A 231 4.07 3.34 0.38
C HIS A 231 4.24 2.26 1.45
N PRO A 232 4.93 2.60 2.59
CA PRO A 232 5.53 3.89 2.94
C PRO A 232 6.82 4.20 2.16
N GLY A 233 7.39 3.27 1.42
CA GLY A 233 8.66 3.31 0.71
C GLY A 233 9.81 2.85 1.59
N ALA A 234 10.51 1.77 1.17
CA ALA A 234 11.69 1.29 1.88
C ALA A 234 12.78 2.35 1.91
N TRP A 235 13.48 2.50 3.03
CA TRP A 235 14.44 3.56 3.22
C TRP A 235 15.63 3.16 4.07
N THR A 236 16.69 3.93 3.93
CA THR A 236 17.94 3.79 4.70
C THR A 236 18.56 5.18 4.90
N GLU A 237 19.53 5.26 5.80
CA GLU A 237 20.37 6.43 5.96
C GLU A 237 21.65 6.26 5.13
N LEU A 238 21.96 7.23 4.30
CA LEU A 238 23.20 7.33 3.53
C LEU A 238 24.21 8.15 4.32
N PHE A 239 25.39 7.61 4.54
CA PHE A 239 26.54 8.27 5.13
C PHE A 239 27.62 8.43 4.06
N ALA A 240 28.01 9.66 3.78
CA ALA A 240 29.13 9.95 2.88
C ALA A 240 29.80 11.24 3.29
N GLU A 241 31.13 11.31 3.14
CA GLU A 241 31.88 12.56 3.33
C GLU A 241 31.47 13.59 2.27
N GLY A 242 31.30 14.83 2.69
CA GLY A 242 30.96 15.94 1.77
C GLY A 242 29.50 16.03 1.33
N LEU A 243 28.57 15.30 1.95
CA LEU A 243 27.13 15.48 1.72
C LEU A 243 26.68 16.89 2.12
N ILE A 244 26.33 17.72 1.14
CA ILE A 244 25.69 19.02 1.36
C ILE A 244 24.18 18.74 1.46
N ALA A 245 23.65 18.84 2.68
CA ALA A 245 22.20 18.96 2.82
C ALA A 245 21.78 20.30 2.23
N ASP A 246 20.93 20.29 1.22
CA ASP A 246 20.32 21.50 0.61
C ASP A 246 19.24 22.04 1.59
N SER A 247 19.68 22.46 2.79
CA SER A 247 18.88 23.20 3.75
C SER A 247 19.11 24.68 3.43
N GLY A 248 18.16 25.30 2.76
CA GLY A 248 18.16 26.72 2.52
C GLY A 248 18.01 27.56 3.80
N GLU A 249 19.06 27.57 4.62
CA GLU A 249 19.33 28.60 5.65
C GLU A 249 20.79 28.41 6.08
N ALA A 250 21.66 29.22 5.46
CA ALA A 250 23.03 29.38 5.93
C ALA A 250 23.00 30.32 7.13
N ASN A 251 23.12 29.82 8.35
CA ASN A 251 23.65 30.61 9.46
C ASN A 251 25.15 30.30 9.56
N GLU A 252 25.94 31.26 9.11
CA GLU A 252 27.36 31.38 9.40
C GLU A 252 27.52 31.76 10.89
N GLU A 253 27.79 30.75 11.72
CA GLU A 253 28.53 30.88 12.98
C GLU A 253 28.55 29.56 13.73
N SER A 254 29.55 28.74 13.47
CA SER A 254 30.16 27.80 14.41
C SER A 254 31.28 27.00 13.74
N SER A 255 32.43 27.64 13.61
CA SER A 255 33.70 26.94 13.41
C SER A 255 34.12 26.33 14.75
N ASN A 256 33.82 25.01 14.94
CA ASN A 256 34.68 24.16 15.78
C ASN A 256 34.37 22.69 15.53
N LEU A 257 35.30 22.03 14.93
CA LEU A 257 35.66 20.62 14.89
C LEU A 257 34.75 19.63 15.66
N ALA A 258 33.79 19.07 14.96
CA ALA A 258 33.45 17.65 14.94
C ALA A 258 32.81 17.40 13.60
N THR A 259 33.48 16.69 12.69
CA THR A 259 32.89 16.24 11.42
C THR A 259 31.80 15.23 11.73
N THR A 260 30.62 15.73 12.14
CA THR A 260 29.42 14.92 12.25
C THR A 260 29.09 14.49 10.81
N ALA A 261 29.34 13.24 10.49
CA ALA A 261 28.92 12.65 9.23
C ALA A 261 27.40 12.92 9.08
N LYS A 262 27.03 13.83 8.18
CA LYS A 262 25.63 14.12 7.92
C LYS A 262 25.04 12.91 7.21
N SER A 263 23.96 12.34 7.76
CA SER A 263 23.19 11.31 7.07
C SER A 263 22.08 11.96 6.23
N LEU A 264 21.75 11.34 5.11
CA LEU A 264 20.60 11.71 4.27
C LEU A 264 19.70 10.49 4.12
N THR A 265 18.39 10.69 4.18
CA THR A 265 17.43 9.63 3.88
C THR A 265 17.47 9.31 2.40
N LEU A 266 17.68 8.02 2.09
CA LEU A 266 17.62 7.46 0.76
C LEU A 266 16.50 6.42 0.71
N HIS A 267 15.44 6.69 -0.07
CA HIS A 267 14.43 5.69 -0.36
C HIS A 267 14.93 4.80 -1.50
N ILE A 268 14.76 3.50 -1.31
CA ILE A 268 15.03 2.48 -2.32
C ILE A 268 13.67 2.08 -2.91
N LEU A 269 13.46 2.36 -4.18
CA LEU A 269 12.17 2.13 -4.85
C LEU A 269 12.16 0.83 -5.65
N ALA A 270 13.34 0.41 -6.15
CA ALA A 270 13.51 -0.87 -6.81
C ALA A 270 14.95 -1.36 -6.66
N ALA A 271 15.08 -2.64 -6.44
CA ALA A 271 16.35 -3.36 -6.35
C ALA A 271 16.17 -4.79 -6.88
N GLN A 272 17.26 -5.53 -6.97
CA GLN A 272 17.25 -6.96 -7.28
C GLN A 272 18.50 -7.61 -6.69
N PRO A 273 18.44 -8.88 -6.26
CA PRO A 273 19.64 -9.64 -5.94
C PRO A 273 20.61 -9.57 -7.11
N ALA A 274 21.87 -9.30 -6.83
CA ALA A 274 22.86 -9.11 -7.88
C ALA A 274 23.10 -10.42 -8.64
N ASP A 275 23.17 -10.34 -9.97
CA ASP A 275 23.48 -11.48 -10.82
C ASP A 275 24.92 -11.95 -10.55
N GLN A 276 25.05 -13.10 -9.89
CA GLN A 276 26.35 -13.70 -9.57
C GLN A 276 27.13 -14.18 -10.81
N MET A 277 26.45 -14.35 -11.94
CA MET A 277 27.13 -14.68 -13.22
C MET A 277 27.71 -13.45 -13.91
N ASN A 278 27.35 -12.25 -13.50
CA ASN A 278 27.93 -11.02 -14.02
C ASN A 278 29.32 -10.81 -13.40
N PRO A 279 30.43 -10.81 -14.20
CA PRO A 279 31.80 -10.68 -13.70
C PRO A 279 32.09 -9.34 -13.00
N ASN A 280 31.21 -8.36 -13.13
CA ASN A 280 31.34 -7.07 -12.45
C ASN A 280 30.60 -7.03 -11.10
N THR A 281 29.83 -8.06 -10.74
CA THR A 281 29.15 -8.13 -9.44
C THR A 281 30.21 -8.26 -8.33
N PRO A 282 30.20 -7.36 -7.32
CA PRO A 282 31.12 -7.48 -6.20
C PRO A 282 30.76 -8.71 -5.36
N ILE A 283 31.75 -9.46 -4.92
CA ILE A 283 31.57 -10.73 -4.20
C ILE A 283 31.67 -10.52 -2.67
N ASP A 284 32.48 -9.54 -2.24
CA ASP A 284 32.85 -9.34 -0.83
C ASP A 284 32.49 -7.90 -0.41
N LEU A 285 31.20 -7.58 -0.28
CA LEU A 285 30.76 -6.33 0.32
C LEU A 285 30.24 -6.60 1.73
N ASP A 286 30.70 -5.81 2.68
CA ASP A 286 30.11 -5.81 4.02
C ASP A 286 28.66 -5.27 3.98
N PRO A 287 27.76 -5.72 4.90
CA PRO A 287 26.40 -5.18 4.97
C PRO A 287 26.37 -3.65 5.07
N GLY A 288 25.68 -3.02 4.11
CA GLY A 288 25.60 -1.56 3.99
C GLY A 288 26.77 -0.91 3.23
N GLU A 289 27.79 -1.64 2.83
CA GLU A 289 28.87 -1.12 1.96
C GLU A 289 28.34 -0.85 0.56
N LEU A 290 28.64 0.35 0.03
CA LEU A 290 28.23 0.77 -1.31
C LEU A 290 29.37 0.55 -2.33
N LYS A 291 29.03 -0.09 -3.44
CA LYS A 291 29.91 -0.19 -4.62
C LYS A 291 29.26 0.48 -5.82
N VAL A 292 29.87 1.56 -6.29
CA VAL A 292 29.39 2.29 -7.46
C VAL A 292 30.19 1.87 -8.69
N GLY A 293 29.49 1.26 -9.65
CA GLY A 293 30.02 0.94 -10.96
C GLY A 293 29.64 2.00 -12.01
N LYS A 294 30.04 1.76 -13.25
CA LYS A 294 29.72 2.67 -14.36
C LYS A 294 28.21 2.78 -14.62
N LYS A 295 27.47 1.68 -14.48
CA LYS A 295 26.03 1.57 -14.79
C LYS A 295 25.21 0.97 -13.65
N ASN A 296 25.84 0.48 -12.61
CA ASN A 296 25.23 -0.27 -11.51
C ASN A 296 25.62 0.34 -10.16
N VAL A 297 24.78 0.17 -9.17
CA VAL A 297 25.07 0.50 -7.78
C VAL A 297 24.69 -0.70 -6.94
N TRP A 298 25.63 -1.24 -6.18
CA TRP A 298 25.42 -2.39 -5.33
C TRP A 298 25.56 -2.00 -3.87
N VAL A 299 24.84 -2.72 -3.03
CA VAL A 299 24.96 -2.65 -1.56
C VAL A 299 25.19 -4.05 -1.05
N GLY A 300 26.15 -4.21 -0.14
CA GLY A 300 26.36 -5.45 0.58
C GLY A 300 25.20 -5.77 1.51
N THR A 301 24.86 -7.04 1.62
CA THR A 301 23.79 -7.57 2.49
C THR A 301 24.30 -8.77 3.28
N GLY A 302 23.46 -9.37 4.11
CA GLY A 302 23.83 -10.58 4.86
C GLY A 302 24.16 -11.81 4.02
N THR A 303 23.79 -11.86 2.73
CA THR A 303 24.01 -13.02 1.85
C THR A 303 24.63 -12.70 0.49
N GLY A 304 25.14 -11.50 0.29
CA GLY A 304 25.72 -11.06 -0.97
C GLY A 304 25.31 -9.65 -1.36
N ALA A 305 25.46 -9.28 -2.63
CA ALA A 305 25.15 -7.94 -3.07
C ALA A 305 23.69 -7.79 -3.55
N LEU A 306 23.08 -6.66 -3.26
CA LEU A 306 21.82 -6.21 -3.83
C LEU A 306 22.09 -5.07 -4.81
N GLU A 307 21.63 -5.18 -6.05
CA GLU A 307 21.72 -4.11 -7.04
C GLU A 307 20.56 -3.14 -6.89
N LEU A 308 20.85 -1.88 -6.61
CA LEU A 308 19.87 -0.80 -6.58
C LEU A 308 19.59 -0.34 -8.02
N THR A 309 18.32 -0.35 -8.43
CA THR A 309 17.93 0.08 -9.78
C THR A 309 17.25 1.44 -9.78
N GLN A 310 16.43 1.73 -8.78
CA GLN A 310 15.75 3.02 -8.65
C GLN A 310 15.75 3.53 -7.21
N VAL A 311 16.12 4.79 -7.05
CA VAL A 311 16.23 5.44 -5.73
C VAL A 311 15.60 6.83 -5.74
N LYS A 312 15.31 7.35 -4.54
CA LYS A 312 14.86 8.71 -4.31
C LYS A 312 15.55 9.28 -3.10
N ALA A 313 16.56 10.09 -3.32
CA ALA A 313 17.24 10.82 -2.25
C ALA A 313 16.34 11.91 -1.67
N GLN A 314 16.58 12.27 -0.41
CA GLN A 314 15.83 13.31 0.28
C GLN A 314 15.72 14.60 -0.55
N GLY A 315 14.49 15.10 -0.73
CA GLY A 315 14.22 16.33 -1.50
C GLY A 315 14.31 16.20 -3.03
N LYS A 316 14.72 15.06 -3.57
CA LYS A 316 14.86 14.83 -5.02
C LYS A 316 13.69 14.01 -5.57
N LYS A 317 13.58 13.94 -6.90
CA LYS A 317 12.67 13.02 -7.61
C LYS A 317 13.29 11.63 -7.69
N ALA A 318 12.44 10.62 -7.90
CA ALA A 318 12.90 9.28 -8.21
C ALA A 318 13.76 9.27 -9.48
N MET A 319 14.84 8.48 -9.48
CA MET A 319 15.77 8.34 -10.61
C MET A 319 16.49 6.99 -10.57
N ARG A 320 17.17 6.64 -11.66
CA ARG A 320 18.01 5.44 -11.69
C ARG A 320 19.15 5.58 -10.68
N ALA A 321 19.44 4.50 -9.96
CA ALA A 321 20.49 4.50 -8.93
C ALA A 321 21.87 4.92 -9.48
N ALA A 322 22.23 4.46 -10.68
CA ALA A 322 23.50 4.85 -11.31
C ALA A 322 23.58 6.35 -11.64
N ASP A 323 22.47 6.98 -12.04
CA ASP A 323 22.41 8.42 -12.32
C ASP A 323 22.53 9.23 -11.04
N TRP A 324 21.83 8.78 -10.00
CA TRP A 324 21.93 9.35 -8.67
C TRP A 324 23.34 9.29 -8.13
N ALA A 325 24.01 8.12 -8.17
CA ALA A 325 25.35 7.93 -7.62
C ALA A 325 26.40 8.82 -8.31
N ARG A 326 26.29 8.99 -9.64
CA ARG A 326 27.17 9.94 -10.38
C ARG A 326 26.95 11.38 -9.95
N GLY A 327 25.70 11.78 -9.75
CA GLY A 327 25.37 13.14 -9.31
C GLY A 327 25.74 13.42 -7.85
N ALA A 328 25.64 12.43 -6.99
CA ALA A 328 25.95 12.51 -5.57
C ALA A 328 27.47 12.55 -5.27
N ARG A 329 28.31 12.19 -6.25
CA ARG A 329 29.79 12.14 -6.09
C ARG A 329 30.21 11.41 -4.82
N LEU A 330 29.63 10.22 -4.61
CA LEU A 330 29.88 9.42 -3.40
C LEU A 330 31.38 9.12 -3.26
N SER A 331 31.90 9.30 -2.04
CA SER A 331 33.26 8.88 -1.71
C SER A 331 33.34 7.34 -1.65
N PRO A 332 34.54 6.74 -1.80
CA PRO A 332 34.71 5.29 -1.63
C PRO A 332 34.29 4.76 -0.25
N ALA A 333 34.24 5.62 0.76
CA ALA A 333 33.82 5.28 2.11
C ALA A 333 32.30 5.48 2.36
N ALA A 334 31.52 5.80 1.31
CA ALA A 334 30.07 5.95 1.44
C ALA A 334 29.43 4.61 1.79
N CYS A 335 28.52 4.63 2.76
CA CYS A 335 27.77 3.47 3.20
C CYS A 335 26.32 3.82 3.53
N VAL A 336 25.47 2.81 3.63
CA VAL A 336 24.07 2.91 4.08
C VAL A 336 23.87 2.11 5.37
N ARG A 337 22.96 2.60 6.26
CA ARG A 337 22.68 1.98 7.55
C ARG A 337 21.20 2.05 7.91
#